data_b3b7adfaa9b5ff1d367f6a92ac62c2ef
#
_entry.id   b3b7adfaa9b5ff1d367f6a92ac62c2ef
#
_cell.length_a   1.000
_cell.length_b   1.000
_cell.length_c   1.000
_cell.angle_alpha   90.00
_cell.angle_beta   90.00
_cell.angle_gamma   90.00
#
_symmetry.space_group_name_H-M   'P 1'
#
loop_
_entity.id
_entity.type
_entity.pdbx_description
1 polymer ?
#
loop_
_entity_poly.entity_id
_entity_poly.type
_entity_poly.pdbx_seq_one_letter_code
_entity_poly.pdbx_strand_id
1 'polypeptide(L)'
;MVRRPQKPRKNFPVTESKLTAARPDRRARVISSAHARRLARVMQRIEAEVPQSVRQLAHELKMTPDHLQRLFKQETGLRLGSEITERRLGKAAHLLSTTDVVIKEVAYTVGYRHPSSFVRAFRRRFGRSPTQYRHRAA
;
A
#
# COMPACT_ATOMS: atom_id res chain seq x y z
N MET A 1 12.56 20.08 6.66
CA MET A 1 12.02 19.71 6.44
C MET A 1 11.62 18.94 5.94
N VAL A 2 11.54 19.08 5.92
CA VAL A 2 10.89 18.46 5.43
C VAL A 2 10.70 17.75 4.83
N ARG A 3 10.87 17.67 4.61
CA ARG A 3 10.50 17.14 4.03
C ARG A 3 10.33 16.17 3.65
N ARG A 4 10.33 16.09 3.65
CA ARG A 4 9.93 15.37 3.29
C ARG A 4 9.46 14.52 2.89
N PRO A 5 9.26 14.53 2.95
CA PRO A 5 8.58 13.78 2.45
C PRO A 5 8.11 13.33 1.95
N GLN A 6 8.04 13.59 1.78
CA GLN A 6 7.42 13.33 1.29
C GLN A 6 7.29 12.81 0.56
N LYS A 7 7.56 12.93 0.35
CA LYS A 7 7.34 12.58 -0.34
C LYS A 7 6.93 11.92 -0.87
N PRO A 8 6.70 11.94 -0.89
CA PRO A 8 6.18 11.45 -1.51
C PRO A 8 5.75 11.00 -1.99
N ARG A 9 5.82 11.17 -2.27
CA ARG A 9 5.23 10.80 -2.67
C ARG A 9 4.89 10.41 -3.28
N LYS A 10 4.83 10.69 -3.25
CA LYS A 10 4.09 10.21 -3.70
C LYS A 10 4.14 9.64 -4.69
N ASN A 11 4.04 10.00 -4.83
CA ASN A 11 4.34 9.22 -5.56
C ASN A 11 3.63 8.43 -6.58
N PHE A 12 2.34 8.28 -6.55
CA PHE A 12 1.60 7.55 -7.55
C PHE A 12 1.69 8.21 -8.92
N PRO A 13 1.57 9.51 -9.01
CA PRO A 13 1.72 10.16 -10.32
C PRO A 13 3.09 9.89 -10.91
N VAL A 14 4.10 9.84 -10.05
CA VAL A 14 5.45 9.55 -10.50
C VAL A 14 5.51 8.16 -11.11
N THR A 15 4.81 7.21 -10.48
CA THR A 15 4.78 5.85 -10.98
C THR A 15 4.14 5.78 -12.36
N GLU A 16 3.05 6.49 -12.55
CA GLU A 16 2.40 6.53 -13.84
C GLU A 16 3.30 7.12 -14.91
N SER A 17 3.95 8.22 -14.56
CA SER A 17 4.87 8.85 -15.50
C SER A 17 5.97 7.89 -15.90
N LYS A 18 6.49 7.17 -14.93
CA LYS A 18 7.54 6.23 -15.19
C LYS A 18 7.10 5.15 -16.16
N LEU A 19 5.91 4.61 -15.94
CA LEU A 19 5.39 3.58 -16.84
C LEU A 19 5.13 4.15 -18.23
N THR A 20 4.61 5.35 -18.29
CA THR A 20 4.29 5.99 -19.54
C THR A 20 5.55 6.35 -20.32
N ALA A 21 6.58 6.80 -19.61
CA ALA A 21 7.81 7.24 -20.25
C ALA A 21 8.64 6.10 -20.82
N ALA A 22 8.42 4.90 -20.34
CA ALA A 22 9.17 3.74 -20.82
C ALA A 22 8.92 3.53 -22.31
N ARG A 23 9.98 3.18 -23.02
CA ARG A 23 9.89 2.93 -24.44
C ARG A 23 10.54 1.57 -24.75
N PRO A 24 9.91 0.50 -24.30
CA PRO A 24 10.44 -0.82 -24.56
C PRO A 24 10.33 -1.20 -26.03
N ASP A 25 11.12 -2.17 -26.42
CA ASP A 25 10.97 -2.68 -27.76
C ASP A 25 9.64 -3.45 -27.85
N ARG A 26 9.35 -3.96 -29.05
CA ARG A 26 8.07 -4.60 -29.29
C ARG A 26 7.85 -5.81 -28.38
N ARG A 27 8.90 -6.60 -28.19
CA ARG A 27 8.82 -7.77 -27.34
C ARG A 27 8.52 -7.38 -25.88
N ALA A 28 9.25 -6.40 -25.41
CA ALA A 28 9.05 -5.91 -24.04
C ALA A 28 7.66 -5.34 -23.87
N ARG A 29 7.13 -4.71 -24.93
CA ARG A 29 5.79 -4.15 -24.88
C ARG A 29 4.74 -5.24 -24.73
N VAL A 30 4.90 -6.36 -25.42
CA VAL A 30 3.95 -7.47 -25.30
C VAL A 30 3.98 -8.05 -23.91
N ILE A 31 5.17 -8.26 -23.37
CA ILE A 31 5.33 -8.73 -22.00
C ILE A 31 4.73 -7.72 -21.03
N SER A 32 5.00 -6.44 -21.30
CA SER A 32 4.49 -5.37 -20.46
C SER A 32 2.97 -5.33 -20.44
N SER A 33 2.33 -5.63 -21.57
CA SER A 33 0.87 -5.66 -21.62
C SER A 33 0.30 -6.74 -20.72
N ALA A 34 0.88 -7.94 -20.76
CA ALA A 34 0.43 -9.02 -19.90
C ALA A 34 0.66 -8.66 -18.44
N HIS A 35 1.82 -8.10 -18.15
CA HIS A 35 2.13 -7.67 -16.80
C HIS A 35 1.21 -6.53 -16.35
N ALA A 36 0.90 -5.63 -17.27
CA ALA A 36 0.02 -4.52 -16.95
C ALA A 36 -1.37 -5.01 -16.55
N ARG A 37 -1.88 -6.02 -17.26
CA ARG A 37 -3.18 -6.58 -16.91
C ARG A 37 -3.14 -7.25 -15.53
N ARG A 38 -2.06 -7.97 -15.25
CA ARG A 38 -1.91 -8.59 -13.94
C ARG A 38 -1.78 -7.54 -12.85
N LEU A 39 -0.98 -6.51 -13.12
CA LEU A 39 -0.83 -5.41 -12.17
C LEU A 39 -2.15 -4.73 -11.91
N ALA A 40 -2.95 -4.51 -12.95
CA ALA A 40 -4.26 -3.90 -12.80
C ALA A 40 -5.14 -4.73 -11.87
N ARG A 41 -5.07 -6.05 -11.99
CA ARG A 41 -5.82 -6.93 -11.09
C ARG A 41 -5.32 -6.81 -9.65
N VAL A 42 -4.01 -6.72 -9.48
CA VAL A 42 -3.42 -6.55 -8.15
C VAL A 42 -3.91 -5.25 -7.52
N MET A 43 -3.82 -4.17 -8.28
CA MET A 43 -4.23 -2.86 -7.76
C MET A 43 -5.72 -2.83 -7.46
N GLN A 44 -6.51 -3.39 -8.35
CA GLN A 44 -7.96 -3.45 -8.16
C GLN A 44 -8.31 -4.22 -6.90
N ARG A 45 -7.61 -5.33 -6.67
CA ARG A 45 -7.87 -6.14 -5.49
C ARG A 45 -7.49 -5.40 -4.21
N ILE A 46 -6.36 -4.69 -4.23
CA ILE A 46 -5.92 -3.94 -3.06
C ILE A 46 -6.88 -2.81 -2.75
N GLU A 47 -7.41 -2.16 -3.78
CA GLU A 47 -8.32 -1.05 -3.58
C GLU A 47 -9.70 -1.49 -3.12
N ALA A 48 -10.13 -2.67 -3.55
CA ALA A 48 -11.40 -3.20 -3.11
C ALA A 48 -11.38 -3.49 -1.60
N GLU A 49 -10.30 -4.10 -1.17
CA GLU A 49 -10.15 -4.43 0.24
C GLU A 49 -8.67 -4.70 0.50
N VAL A 50 -8.07 -3.97 1.42
CA VAL A 50 -6.65 -4.12 1.69
C VAL A 50 -6.37 -5.52 2.20
N PRO A 51 -5.51 -6.30 1.52
CA PRO A 51 -5.21 -7.66 1.96
C PRO A 51 -4.39 -7.65 3.24
N GLN A 52 -4.45 -8.76 3.94
CA GLN A 52 -3.71 -8.87 5.19
C GLN A 52 -2.23 -9.12 4.97
N SER A 53 -1.87 -9.69 3.83
CA SER A 53 -0.47 -10.01 3.58
C SER A 53 -0.25 -10.20 2.08
N VAL A 54 1.02 -10.12 1.71
CA VAL A 54 1.42 -10.44 0.33
C VAL A 54 1.06 -11.89 0.01
N ARG A 55 1.24 -12.79 0.99
CA ARG A 55 0.95 -14.20 0.80
C ARG A 55 -0.52 -14.42 0.47
N GLN A 56 -1.41 -13.76 1.21
CA GLN A 56 -2.83 -13.89 0.97
C GLN A 56 -3.19 -13.38 -0.44
N LEU A 57 -2.67 -12.23 -0.79
CA LEU A 57 -2.95 -11.64 -2.10
C LEU A 57 -2.43 -12.55 -3.21
N ALA A 58 -1.24 -13.09 -3.05
CA ALA A 58 -0.67 -14.00 -4.04
C ALA A 58 -1.55 -15.23 -4.21
N HIS A 59 -2.02 -15.78 -3.10
CA HIS A 59 -2.88 -16.96 -3.15
C HIS A 59 -4.16 -16.66 -3.93
N GLU A 60 -4.78 -15.52 -3.67
CA GLU A 60 -6.01 -15.14 -4.35
C GLU A 60 -5.80 -14.93 -5.84
N LEU A 61 -4.63 -14.45 -6.21
CA LEU A 61 -4.31 -14.20 -7.62
C LEU A 61 -3.64 -15.38 -8.30
N LYS A 62 -3.50 -16.49 -7.57
CA LYS A 62 -2.91 -17.72 -8.08
C LYS A 62 -1.48 -17.51 -8.55
N MET A 63 -0.72 -16.80 -7.75
CA MET A 63 0.68 -16.50 -8.00
C MET A 63 1.50 -16.86 -6.77
N THR A 64 2.79 -17.10 -6.97
CA THR A 64 3.68 -17.22 -5.82
C THR A 64 3.96 -15.83 -5.25
N PRO A 65 4.20 -15.73 -3.94
CA PRO A 65 4.54 -14.43 -3.36
C PRO A 65 5.75 -13.77 -4.01
N ASP A 66 6.78 -14.57 -4.32
CA ASP A 66 7.98 -14.03 -4.97
C ASP A 66 7.67 -13.44 -6.35
N HIS A 67 6.88 -14.16 -7.12
CA HIS A 67 6.52 -13.70 -8.46
C HIS A 67 5.70 -12.42 -8.38
N LEU A 68 4.74 -12.40 -7.46
CA LEU A 68 3.89 -11.22 -7.27
C LEU A 68 4.71 -10.01 -6.86
N GLN A 69 5.64 -10.20 -5.91
CA GLN A 69 6.47 -9.10 -5.45
C GLN A 69 7.37 -8.58 -6.54
N ARG A 70 7.96 -9.47 -7.34
CA ARG A 70 8.81 -9.05 -8.45
C ARG A 70 8.03 -8.30 -9.51
N LEU A 71 6.85 -8.82 -9.85
CA LEU A 71 6.00 -8.18 -10.83
C LEU A 71 5.66 -6.76 -10.38
N PHE A 72 5.20 -6.62 -9.15
CA PHE A 72 4.81 -5.33 -8.62
C PHE A 72 5.99 -4.35 -8.61
N LYS A 73 7.14 -4.83 -8.16
CA LYS A 73 8.33 -4.00 -8.09
C LYS A 73 8.79 -3.56 -9.48
N GLN A 74 8.75 -4.47 -10.44
CA GLN A 74 9.18 -4.16 -11.80
C GLN A 74 8.28 -3.13 -12.45
N GLU A 75 6.97 -3.23 -12.20
CA GLU A 75 6.03 -2.36 -12.88
C GLU A 75 5.81 -1.03 -12.19
N THR A 76 6.00 -0.96 -10.87
CA THR A 76 5.73 0.27 -10.13
C THR A 76 6.97 0.89 -9.50
N GLY A 77 8.03 0.13 -9.35
CA GLY A 77 9.20 0.58 -8.61
C GLY A 77 9.02 0.52 -7.10
N LEU A 78 7.87 0.09 -6.65
CA LEU A 78 7.53 0.07 -5.22
C LEU A 78 7.50 -1.36 -4.70
N ARG A 79 7.72 -1.51 -3.40
CA ARG A 79 7.60 -2.81 -2.76
C ARG A 79 6.15 -3.05 -2.38
N LEU A 80 5.63 -4.21 -2.78
CA LEU A 80 4.24 -4.52 -2.54
C LEU A 80 3.89 -4.54 -1.06
N GLY A 81 4.75 -5.12 -0.23
CA GLY A 81 4.50 -5.13 1.21
C GLY A 81 4.36 -3.75 1.80
N SER A 82 5.22 -2.85 1.35
CA SER A 82 5.18 -1.46 1.80
C SER A 82 3.90 -0.78 1.34
N GLU A 83 3.48 -1.07 0.13
CA GLU A 83 2.26 -0.47 -0.40
C GLU A 83 1.04 -0.94 0.38
N ILE A 84 0.99 -2.21 0.71
CA ILE A 84 -0.11 -2.75 1.52
C ILE A 84 -0.12 -2.09 2.90
N THR A 85 1.06 -1.95 3.52
CA THR A 85 1.16 -1.31 4.82
C THR A 85 0.69 0.14 4.74
N GLU A 86 1.11 0.84 3.70
CA GLU A 86 0.74 2.24 3.53
C GLU A 86 -0.79 2.38 3.42
N ARG A 87 -1.42 1.48 2.67
CA ARG A 87 -2.86 1.52 2.52
C ARG A 87 -3.60 1.20 3.81
N ARG A 88 -3.08 0.25 4.59
CA ARG A 88 -3.65 -0.06 5.89
C ARG A 88 -3.59 1.13 6.83
N LEU A 89 -2.43 1.78 6.87
CA LEU A 89 -2.25 2.92 7.76
C LEU A 89 -3.08 4.11 7.30
N GLY A 90 -3.24 4.28 5.98
CA GLY A 90 -4.11 5.32 5.47
C GLY A 90 -5.57 5.10 5.85
N LYS A 91 -6.03 3.86 5.76
CA LYS A 91 -7.37 3.52 6.18
C LYS A 91 -7.55 3.75 7.67
N ALA A 92 -6.53 3.40 8.46
CA ALA A 92 -6.58 3.64 9.89
C ALA A 92 -6.66 5.13 10.20
N ALA A 93 -5.87 5.95 9.51
CA ALA A 93 -5.91 7.40 9.70
C ALA A 93 -7.30 7.93 9.41
N HIS A 94 -7.93 7.43 8.35
CA HIS A 94 -9.29 7.84 8.02
C HIS A 94 -10.27 7.46 9.12
N LEU A 95 -10.19 6.23 9.62
CA LEU A 95 -11.07 5.78 10.70
C LEU A 95 -10.86 6.60 11.98
N LEU A 96 -9.61 6.91 12.28
CA LEU A 96 -9.31 7.70 13.47
C LEU A 96 -9.89 9.10 13.38
N SER A 97 -9.92 9.67 12.17
CA SER A 97 -10.41 11.02 11.95
C SER A 97 -11.92 11.10 11.88
N THR A 98 -12.58 10.02 11.44
CA THR A 98 -14.01 10.09 11.14
C THR A 98 -14.88 9.26 12.07
N THR A 99 -14.30 8.47 12.98
CA THR A 99 -15.09 7.64 13.87
C THR A 99 -14.53 7.70 15.29
N ASP A 100 -15.31 7.17 16.22
CA ASP A 100 -14.87 7.05 17.61
C ASP A 100 -14.46 5.63 17.96
N VAL A 101 -14.23 4.79 16.94
CA VAL A 101 -13.82 3.41 17.16
C VAL A 101 -12.53 3.37 17.96
N VAL A 102 -12.47 2.52 18.97
CA VAL A 102 -11.29 2.45 19.84
C VAL A 102 -10.08 1.99 19.03
N ILE A 103 -8.91 2.43 19.47
CA ILE A 103 -7.66 2.18 18.75
C ILE A 103 -7.45 0.70 18.46
N LYS A 104 -7.73 -0.14 19.44
CA LYS A 104 -7.56 -1.58 19.30
C LYS A 104 -8.40 -2.14 18.16
N GLU A 105 -9.63 -1.65 18.05
CA GLU A 105 -10.52 -2.10 17.00
C GLU A 105 -10.10 -1.58 15.63
N VAL A 106 -9.57 -0.37 15.59
CA VAL A 106 -9.01 0.16 14.35
C VAL A 106 -7.89 -0.75 13.87
N ALA A 107 -7.00 -1.14 14.79
CA ALA A 107 -5.88 -2.00 14.47
C ALA A 107 -6.35 -3.31 13.82
N TYR A 108 -7.34 -3.94 14.43
CA TYR A 108 -7.87 -5.19 13.90
C TYR A 108 -8.58 -4.97 12.56
N THR A 109 -9.34 -3.90 12.46
CA THR A 109 -10.08 -3.60 11.23
C THR A 109 -9.16 -3.45 10.03
N VAL A 110 -8.00 -2.82 10.23
CA VAL A 110 -7.08 -2.61 9.10
C VAL A 110 -6.09 -3.77 8.92
N GLY A 111 -6.26 -4.86 9.67
CA GLY A 111 -5.54 -6.08 9.38
C GLY A 111 -4.36 -6.40 10.29
N TYR A 112 -4.19 -5.69 11.38
CA TYR A 112 -3.12 -6.00 12.32
C TYR A 112 -3.60 -7.02 13.34
N ARG A 113 -2.78 -8.02 13.61
CA ARG A 113 -3.10 -9.02 14.62
C ARG A 113 -2.84 -8.52 16.02
N HIS A 114 -1.84 -7.65 16.14
CA HIS A 114 -1.44 -7.13 17.44
C HIS A 114 -1.52 -5.62 17.43
N PRO A 115 -2.35 -5.03 18.31
CA PRO A 115 -2.45 -3.57 18.36
C PRO A 115 -1.12 -2.86 18.58
N SER A 116 -0.20 -3.49 19.31
CA SER A 116 1.11 -2.86 19.55
C SER A 116 1.89 -2.70 18.25
N SER A 117 1.78 -3.69 17.36
CA SER A 117 2.44 -3.61 16.05
C SER A 117 1.84 -2.47 15.23
N PHE A 118 0.52 -2.34 15.30
CA PHE A 118 -0.17 -1.26 14.62
C PHE A 118 0.29 0.11 15.13
N VAL A 119 0.29 0.26 16.44
CA VAL A 119 0.68 1.54 17.05
C VAL A 119 2.09 1.93 16.62
N ARG A 120 3.00 0.96 16.63
CA ARG A 120 4.38 1.21 16.24
C ARG A 120 4.49 1.62 14.78
N ALA A 121 3.81 0.89 13.90
CA ALA A 121 3.83 1.19 12.47
C ALA A 121 3.18 2.55 12.20
N PHE A 122 2.06 2.84 12.86
CA PHE A 122 1.37 4.10 12.68
C PHE A 122 2.25 5.27 13.10
N ARG A 123 2.88 5.14 14.25
CA ARG A 123 3.75 6.19 14.77
C ARG A 123 4.95 6.42 13.85
N ARG A 124 5.51 5.33 13.32
CA ARG A 124 6.63 5.45 12.38
C ARG A 124 6.20 6.19 11.12
N ARG A 125 5.00 5.92 10.65
CA ARG A 125 4.52 6.52 9.40
C ARG A 125 4.09 7.96 9.57
N PHE A 126 3.37 8.28 10.64
CA PHE A 126 2.75 9.59 10.82
C PHE A 126 3.42 10.47 11.86
N GLY A 127 4.41 9.95 12.55
CA GLY A 127 5.16 10.75 13.54
C GLY A 127 4.45 10.93 14.86
N ARG A 128 3.28 10.34 15.03
CA ARG A 128 2.54 10.43 16.29
C ARG A 128 1.71 9.18 16.49
N SER A 129 1.30 8.93 17.72
CA SER A 129 0.50 7.74 18.02
C SER A 129 -0.91 7.89 17.46
N PRO A 130 -1.63 6.77 17.28
CA PRO A 130 -3.02 6.87 16.85
C PRO A 130 -3.88 7.74 17.74
N THR A 131 -3.67 7.69 19.05
CA THR A 131 -4.42 8.51 19.98
C THR A 131 -4.13 10.00 19.76
N GLN A 132 -2.85 10.33 19.61
CA GLN A 132 -2.46 11.71 19.33
C GLN A 132 -3.00 12.18 18.00
N TYR A 133 -2.97 11.32 17.03
CA TYR A 133 -3.47 11.65 15.69
C TYR A 133 -4.96 11.97 15.73
N ARG A 134 -5.73 11.17 16.45
CA ARG A 134 -7.17 11.38 16.59
C ARG A 134 -7.48 12.72 17.26
N HIS A 135 -6.75 13.01 18.30
CA HIS A 135 -6.99 14.25 19.04
C HIS A 135 -6.71 15.48 18.18
N ARG A 136 -5.68 15.40 17.33
CA ARG A 136 -5.37 16.52 16.48
C ARG A 136 -6.36 16.67 15.34
N ALA A 137 -6.89 15.55 14.86
CA ALA A 137 -7.86 15.56 13.77
C ALA A 137 -9.20 16.09 14.24
N ALA A 138 -9.51 15.91 15.53
CA ALA A 138 -10.74 16.44 16.09
C ALA A 138 -10.57 17.92 16.37
#